data_e2f07d77052e7c4af8a4c2c62cbee253
#
_entry.id   e2f07d77052e7c4af8a4c2c62cbee253
#
_cell.length_a   1.000
_cell.length_b   1.000
_cell.length_c   1.000
_cell.angle_alpha   90.00
_cell.angle_beta   90.00
_cell.angle_gamma   90.00
#
_symmetry.space_group_name_H-M   'P 1'
#
loop_
_entity.id
_entity.type
_entity.pdbx_description
1 polymer ?
#
loop_
_entity_poly.entity_id
_entity_poly.type
_entity_poly.pdbx_seq_one_letter_code
_entity_poly.pdbx_strand_id
1 'polypeptide(L)'
;ARDSKLDRDVAIKIISPAFTADPERLARFEREARTLAALNHTNIAHVYGLEHSEAGYALVMEVVEGEDLSQRLIHGPMPVDDALPVARQLAEAIEAAHELGIVHRDLKPANIKVRADGVVKVLDFGLAKALDTTASGSAPQLSTMTSPAMTQAGVILGTAAYMSPEQAKGRQVDRRADIWAFGCVVFEMLAGRRPFGGEDFADTLSAIMRDSPSWEALPKDVPPRLRDLLARCLEKDPRKRLRDIGEARIALDSDLSASPATRESQQPAAAPVRGWSSSAAWLA
;
A
#
# COMPACT_ATOMS: atom_id res chain seq x y z
N ALA A 1 9.39 -24.32 2.59
CA ALA A 1 9.09 -25.74 2.85
C ALA A 1 8.62 -26.42 1.57
N ARG A 2 8.53 -27.77 1.58
CA ARG A 2 8.02 -28.54 0.45
C ARG A 2 6.77 -29.30 0.85
N ASP A 3 5.69 -29.12 0.09
CA ASP A 3 4.46 -29.91 0.18
C ASP A 3 4.73 -31.26 -0.48
N SER A 4 4.92 -32.29 0.34
CA SER A 4 5.26 -33.65 -0.13
C SER A 4 4.09 -34.38 -0.81
N LYS A 5 2.85 -33.92 -0.64
CA LYS A 5 1.67 -34.52 -1.29
C LYS A 5 1.49 -34.04 -2.71
N LEU A 6 1.79 -32.76 -2.97
CA LEU A 6 1.64 -32.10 -4.28
C LEU A 6 2.98 -31.80 -4.96
N ASP A 7 4.09 -32.21 -4.33
CA ASP A 7 5.47 -32.08 -4.83
C ASP A 7 5.82 -30.63 -5.28
N ARG A 8 5.47 -29.63 -4.45
CA ARG A 8 5.71 -28.20 -4.72
C ARG A 8 6.32 -27.49 -3.53
N ASP A 9 7.06 -26.41 -3.80
CA ASP A 9 7.56 -25.54 -2.74
C ASP A 9 6.46 -24.60 -2.25
N VAL A 10 6.40 -24.42 -0.92
CA VAL A 10 5.40 -23.60 -0.25
C VAL A 10 6.04 -22.69 0.81
N ALA A 11 5.49 -21.51 0.98
CA ALA A 11 5.77 -20.65 2.12
C ALA A 11 4.85 -21.03 3.28
N ILE A 12 5.41 -21.08 4.49
CA ILE A 12 4.66 -21.41 5.71
C ILE A 12 4.77 -20.21 6.65
N LYS A 13 3.62 -19.65 7.04
CA LYS A 13 3.51 -18.61 8.05
C LYS A 13 2.88 -19.19 9.30
N ILE A 14 3.69 -19.33 10.36
CA ILE A 14 3.25 -19.85 11.65
C ILE A 14 2.41 -18.78 12.36
N ILE A 15 1.26 -19.18 12.87
CA ILE A 15 0.35 -18.32 13.64
C ILE A 15 0.70 -18.43 15.11
N SER A 16 0.89 -17.30 15.78
CA SER A 16 1.26 -17.28 17.20
C SER A 16 0.23 -18.04 18.07
N PRO A 17 0.67 -18.90 19.00
CA PRO A 17 -0.22 -19.59 19.93
C PRO A 17 -1.08 -18.64 20.78
N ALA A 18 -0.56 -17.50 21.17
CA ALA A 18 -1.30 -16.46 21.89
C ALA A 18 -2.51 -15.94 21.10
N PHE A 19 -2.46 -16.05 19.78
CA PHE A 19 -3.51 -15.64 18.88
C PHE A 19 -4.62 -16.70 18.75
N THR A 20 -4.24 -17.96 18.72
CA THR A 20 -5.15 -19.10 18.56
C THR A 20 -5.78 -19.57 19.88
N ALA A 21 -5.39 -18.98 21.01
CA ALA A 21 -5.94 -19.30 22.34
C ALA A 21 -7.42 -18.87 22.51
N ASP A 22 -7.89 -17.90 21.72
CA ASP A 22 -9.27 -17.43 21.75
C ASP A 22 -10.08 -18.10 20.61
N PRO A 23 -11.09 -18.93 20.93
CA PRO A 23 -11.87 -19.63 19.92
C PRO A 23 -12.61 -18.71 18.93
N GLU A 24 -13.08 -17.54 19.38
CA GLU A 24 -13.79 -16.61 18.50
C GLU A 24 -12.83 -15.94 17.50
N ARG A 25 -11.62 -15.64 17.94
CA ARG A 25 -10.55 -15.12 17.06
C ARG A 25 -10.15 -16.18 16.05
N LEU A 26 -9.95 -17.41 16.49
CA LEU A 26 -9.59 -18.51 15.60
C LEU A 26 -10.65 -18.73 14.52
N ALA A 27 -11.93 -18.79 14.91
CA ALA A 27 -13.03 -18.99 13.96
C ALA A 27 -13.15 -17.85 12.92
N ARG A 28 -12.84 -16.61 13.32
CA ARG A 28 -12.75 -15.47 12.39
C ARG A 28 -11.57 -15.60 11.44
N PHE A 29 -10.41 -15.92 11.98
CA PHE A 29 -9.21 -16.15 11.19
C PHE A 29 -9.41 -17.25 10.15
N GLU A 30 -10.00 -18.38 10.52
CA GLU A 30 -10.31 -19.46 9.58
C GLU A 30 -11.26 -19.02 8.47
N ARG A 31 -12.25 -18.17 8.79
CA ARG A 31 -13.18 -17.63 7.79
C ARG A 31 -12.46 -16.71 6.81
N GLU A 32 -11.62 -15.80 7.30
CA GLU A 32 -10.84 -14.91 6.48
C GLU A 32 -9.81 -15.67 5.62
N ALA A 33 -9.14 -16.68 6.20
CA ALA A 33 -8.22 -17.54 5.46
C ALA A 33 -8.92 -18.30 4.32
N ARG A 34 -10.14 -18.79 4.53
CA ARG A 34 -10.96 -19.43 3.48
C ARG A 34 -11.33 -18.44 2.37
N THR A 35 -11.68 -17.21 2.74
CA THR A 35 -11.99 -16.16 1.74
C THR A 35 -10.76 -15.81 0.92
N LEU A 36 -9.59 -15.71 1.55
CA LEU A 36 -8.31 -15.49 0.86
C LEU A 36 -7.91 -16.67 -0.03
N ALA A 37 -8.17 -17.90 0.41
CA ALA A 37 -7.89 -19.09 -0.41
C ALA A 37 -8.78 -19.17 -1.67
N ALA A 38 -9.95 -18.56 -1.65
CA ALA A 38 -10.81 -18.44 -2.83
C ALA A 38 -10.35 -17.35 -3.81
N LEU A 39 -9.49 -16.42 -3.35
CA LEU A 39 -8.95 -15.36 -4.19
C LEU A 39 -7.79 -15.87 -5.03
N ASN A 40 -8.03 -16.03 -6.33
CA ASN A 40 -7.01 -16.40 -7.30
C ASN A 40 -6.80 -15.25 -8.27
N HIS A 41 -5.66 -14.56 -8.15
CA HIS A 41 -5.32 -13.42 -9.00
C HIS A 41 -3.81 -13.41 -9.30
N THR A 42 -3.45 -13.04 -10.54
CA THR A 42 -2.04 -13.04 -10.99
C THR A 42 -1.13 -12.25 -10.07
N ASN A 43 -1.61 -11.12 -9.54
CA ASN A 43 -0.82 -10.20 -8.72
C ASN A 43 -1.00 -10.40 -7.21
N ILE A 44 -1.58 -11.52 -6.78
CA ILE A 44 -1.73 -11.87 -5.36
C ILE A 44 -1.08 -13.22 -5.11
N ALA A 45 -0.29 -13.35 -4.05
CA ALA A 45 0.25 -14.64 -3.64
C ALA A 45 -0.89 -15.54 -3.16
N HIS A 46 -1.03 -16.70 -3.80
CA HIS A 46 -2.14 -17.61 -3.52
C HIS A 46 -2.00 -18.27 -2.14
N VAL A 47 -3.09 -18.27 -1.39
CA VAL A 47 -3.20 -19.01 -0.11
C VAL A 47 -3.71 -20.40 -0.43
N TYR A 48 -2.90 -21.43 -0.16
CA TYR A 48 -3.26 -22.82 -0.42
C TYR A 48 -4.16 -23.40 0.66
N GLY A 49 -4.03 -22.93 1.89
CA GLY A 49 -4.85 -23.40 2.99
C GLY A 49 -4.28 -23.06 4.36
N LEU A 50 -5.02 -23.51 5.37
CA LEU A 50 -4.64 -23.43 6.78
C LEU A 50 -4.41 -24.85 7.28
N GLU A 51 -3.23 -25.11 7.80
CA GLU A 51 -2.85 -26.39 8.39
C GLU A 51 -2.80 -26.27 9.91
N HIS A 52 -3.17 -27.34 10.59
CA HIS A 52 -3.09 -27.45 12.04
C HIS A 52 -2.26 -28.67 12.42
N SER A 53 -1.31 -28.48 13.33
CA SER A 53 -0.45 -29.53 13.88
C SER A 53 -0.29 -29.33 15.40
N GLU A 54 0.44 -30.24 16.06
CA GLU A 54 0.85 -30.08 17.44
C GLU A 54 1.64 -28.80 17.71
N ALA A 55 2.33 -28.28 16.69
CA ALA A 55 3.06 -27.00 16.73
C ALA A 55 2.17 -25.76 16.59
N GLY A 56 0.84 -25.95 16.34
CA GLY A 56 -0.13 -24.88 16.16
C GLY A 56 -0.65 -24.74 14.73
N TYR A 57 -1.22 -23.58 14.44
CA TYR A 57 -1.78 -23.23 13.14
C TYR A 57 -0.72 -22.61 12.23
N ALA A 58 -0.76 -22.95 10.94
CA ALA A 58 0.11 -22.40 9.93
C ALA A 58 -0.65 -22.12 8.63
N LEU A 59 -0.44 -20.94 8.06
CA LEU A 59 -0.94 -20.60 6.73
C LEU A 59 0.06 -21.09 5.67
N VAL A 60 -0.42 -21.88 4.72
CA VAL A 60 0.37 -22.39 3.60
C VAL A 60 0.06 -21.57 2.36
N MET A 61 1.09 -21.03 1.71
CA MET A 61 0.91 -20.11 0.59
C MET A 61 1.98 -20.30 -0.50
N GLU A 62 1.77 -19.63 -1.61
CA GLU A 62 2.69 -19.57 -2.75
C GLU A 62 4.06 -19.04 -2.32
N VAL A 63 5.14 -19.74 -2.73
CA VAL A 63 6.50 -19.20 -2.67
C VAL A 63 6.66 -18.24 -3.83
N VAL A 64 6.82 -16.97 -3.53
CA VAL A 64 7.08 -15.97 -4.55
C VAL A 64 8.56 -15.65 -4.59
N GLU A 65 9.19 -15.93 -5.72
CA GLU A 65 10.59 -15.56 -5.98
C GLU A 65 10.71 -14.06 -6.30
N GLY A 66 11.92 -13.52 -6.16
CA GLY A 66 12.24 -12.14 -6.45
C GLY A 66 12.40 -11.28 -5.19
N GLU A 67 12.88 -10.07 -5.40
CA GLU A 67 13.05 -9.08 -4.35
C GLU A 67 11.72 -8.42 -3.97
N ASP A 68 11.58 -8.07 -2.70
CA ASP A 68 10.49 -7.18 -2.31
C ASP A 68 10.84 -5.71 -2.61
N LEU A 69 9.81 -4.87 -2.70
CA LEU A 69 10.02 -3.45 -3.02
C LEU A 69 10.86 -2.73 -1.97
N SER A 70 10.88 -3.18 -0.71
CA SER A 70 11.70 -2.53 0.33
C SER A 70 13.19 -2.75 0.07
N GLN A 71 13.57 -3.93 -0.42
CA GLN A 71 14.94 -4.25 -0.83
C GLN A 71 15.34 -3.45 -2.08
N ARG A 72 14.45 -3.39 -3.07
CA ARG A 72 14.68 -2.62 -4.30
C ARG A 72 14.87 -1.13 -4.03
N LEU A 73 14.08 -0.57 -3.12
CA LEU A 73 14.13 0.86 -2.78
C LEU A 73 15.37 1.27 -1.95
N ILE A 74 16.12 0.32 -1.41
CA ILE A 74 17.45 0.59 -0.81
C ILE A 74 18.41 1.18 -1.88
N HIS A 75 18.25 0.79 -3.14
CA HIS A 75 19.08 1.26 -4.25
C HIS A 75 18.65 2.63 -4.80
N GLY A 76 17.61 3.23 -4.26
CA GLY A 76 17.09 4.55 -4.64
C GLY A 76 15.71 4.52 -5.29
N PRO A 77 15.23 5.68 -5.77
CA PRO A 77 13.93 5.79 -6.42
C PRO A 77 13.88 5.01 -7.74
N MET A 78 12.67 4.60 -8.10
CA MET A 78 12.41 3.95 -9.38
C MET A 78 12.16 5.00 -10.47
N PRO A 79 12.67 4.81 -11.70
CA PRO A 79 12.23 5.59 -12.85
C PRO A 79 10.71 5.53 -13.02
N VAL A 80 10.09 6.59 -13.49
CA VAL A 80 8.62 6.66 -13.66
C VAL A 80 8.11 5.54 -14.55
N ASP A 81 8.82 5.22 -15.64
CA ASP A 81 8.43 4.16 -16.58
C ASP A 81 8.50 2.74 -15.97
N ASP A 82 9.35 2.53 -14.95
CA ASP A 82 9.40 1.27 -14.19
C ASP A 82 8.36 1.24 -13.06
N ALA A 83 8.09 2.38 -12.44
CA ALA A 83 7.16 2.49 -11.32
C ALA A 83 5.68 2.36 -11.75
N LEU A 84 5.32 2.90 -12.91
CA LEU A 84 3.94 2.87 -13.41
C LEU A 84 3.39 1.45 -13.61
N PRO A 85 4.10 0.51 -14.29
CA PRO A 85 3.64 -0.87 -14.42
C PRO A 85 3.47 -1.58 -13.08
N VAL A 86 4.35 -1.31 -12.10
CA VAL A 86 4.25 -1.87 -10.75
C VAL A 86 3.04 -1.30 -10.02
N ALA A 87 2.83 0.01 -10.06
CA ALA A 87 1.68 0.67 -9.44
C ALA A 87 0.36 0.18 -10.03
N ARG A 88 0.29 -0.03 -11.35
CA ARG A 88 -0.89 -0.56 -12.03
C ARG A 88 -1.24 -1.97 -11.53
N GLN A 89 -0.27 -2.90 -11.54
CA GLN A 89 -0.47 -4.27 -11.08
C GLN A 89 -0.84 -4.32 -9.58
N LEU A 90 -0.27 -3.42 -8.77
CA LEU A 90 -0.63 -3.28 -7.37
C LEU A 90 -2.09 -2.83 -7.21
N ALA A 91 -2.54 -1.87 -8.02
CA ALA A 91 -3.94 -1.42 -8.00
C ALA A 91 -4.90 -2.56 -8.42
N GLU A 92 -4.56 -3.36 -9.44
CA GLU A 92 -5.33 -4.55 -9.87
C GLU A 92 -5.46 -5.59 -8.75
N ALA A 93 -4.36 -5.86 -8.05
CA ALA A 93 -4.36 -6.80 -6.92
C ALA A 93 -5.29 -6.33 -5.79
N ILE A 94 -5.21 -5.06 -5.43
CA ILE A 94 -6.03 -4.48 -4.36
C ILE A 94 -7.51 -4.43 -4.79
N GLU A 95 -7.80 -4.07 -6.06
CA GLU A 95 -9.17 -4.05 -6.61
C GLU A 95 -9.82 -5.42 -6.50
N ALA A 96 -9.14 -6.47 -6.98
CA ALA A 96 -9.64 -7.84 -6.92
C ALA A 96 -9.93 -8.31 -5.48
N ALA A 97 -9.10 -7.93 -4.51
CA ALA A 97 -9.36 -8.23 -3.10
C ALA A 97 -10.56 -7.45 -2.55
N HIS A 98 -10.67 -6.16 -2.88
CA HIS A 98 -11.77 -5.29 -2.43
C HIS A 98 -13.13 -5.73 -2.98
N GLU A 99 -13.20 -6.28 -4.20
CA GLU A 99 -14.41 -6.86 -4.77
C GLU A 99 -14.96 -8.04 -3.95
N LEU A 100 -14.08 -8.79 -3.30
CA LEU A 100 -14.43 -9.88 -2.38
C LEU A 100 -14.61 -9.42 -0.92
N GLY A 101 -14.56 -8.10 -0.68
CA GLY A 101 -14.65 -7.53 0.67
C GLY A 101 -13.39 -7.70 1.52
N ILE A 102 -12.27 -8.10 0.91
CA ILE A 102 -11.00 -8.30 1.61
C ILE A 102 -10.23 -6.98 1.62
N VAL A 103 -9.83 -6.52 2.81
CA VAL A 103 -8.99 -5.32 3.00
C VAL A 103 -7.62 -5.76 3.48
N HIS A 104 -6.56 -5.27 2.86
CA HIS A 104 -5.18 -5.69 3.16
C HIS A 104 -4.70 -5.21 4.53
N ARG A 105 -4.96 -3.95 4.88
CA ARG A 105 -4.67 -3.31 6.18
C ARG A 105 -3.18 -3.17 6.57
N ASP A 106 -2.26 -3.81 5.86
CA ASP A 106 -0.82 -3.78 6.12
C ASP A 106 0.01 -3.69 4.82
N LEU A 107 -0.52 -2.97 3.83
CA LEU A 107 0.17 -2.78 2.56
C LEU A 107 1.43 -1.93 2.79
N LYS A 108 2.58 -2.45 2.34
CA LYS A 108 3.90 -1.81 2.47
C LYS A 108 4.88 -2.44 1.48
N PRO A 109 6.01 -1.81 1.15
CA PRO A 109 6.99 -2.35 0.20
C PRO A 109 7.46 -3.77 0.51
N ALA A 110 7.66 -4.12 1.78
CA ALA A 110 8.09 -5.47 2.19
C ALA A 110 7.04 -6.57 1.88
N ASN A 111 5.77 -6.20 1.67
CA ASN A 111 4.68 -7.12 1.31
C ASN A 111 4.39 -7.13 -0.20
N ILE A 112 5.26 -6.54 -1.01
CA ILE A 112 5.11 -6.46 -2.47
C ILE A 112 6.38 -6.99 -3.11
N LYS A 113 6.28 -8.13 -3.79
CA LYS A 113 7.40 -8.69 -4.55
C LYS A 113 7.28 -8.39 -6.03
N VAL A 114 8.43 -8.15 -6.66
CA VAL A 114 8.54 -8.00 -8.11
C VAL A 114 9.41 -9.12 -8.63
N ARG A 115 8.82 -9.99 -9.43
CA ARG A 115 9.54 -11.12 -10.04
C ARG A 115 10.43 -10.65 -11.19
N ALA A 116 11.36 -11.51 -11.60
CA ALA A 116 12.28 -11.22 -12.71
C ALA A 116 11.56 -10.98 -14.05
N ASP A 117 10.36 -11.54 -14.23
CA ASP A 117 9.49 -11.33 -15.40
C ASP A 117 8.64 -10.04 -15.32
N GLY A 118 8.83 -9.23 -14.26
CA GLY A 118 8.08 -8.00 -14.04
C GLY A 118 6.70 -8.18 -13.41
N VAL A 119 6.30 -9.42 -13.08
CA VAL A 119 5.03 -9.68 -12.40
C VAL A 119 5.12 -9.27 -10.94
N VAL A 120 4.18 -8.43 -10.50
CA VAL A 120 4.02 -8.03 -9.11
C VAL A 120 3.19 -9.06 -8.36
N LYS A 121 3.60 -9.40 -7.15
CA LYS A 121 2.86 -10.26 -6.23
C LYS A 121 2.69 -9.58 -4.87
N VAL A 122 1.44 -9.31 -4.49
CA VAL A 122 1.09 -8.82 -3.15
C VAL A 122 1.02 -10.00 -2.19
N LEU A 123 1.71 -9.87 -1.06
CA LEU A 123 1.82 -10.87 -0.01
C LEU A 123 1.02 -10.42 1.22
N ASP A 124 0.76 -11.38 2.12
CA ASP A 124 0.37 -11.11 3.52
C ASP A 124 -0.81 -10.16 3.69
N PHE A 125 -1.94 -10.42 3.02
CA PHE A 125 -3.18 -9.76 3.39
C PHE A 125 -3.41 -9.88 4.89
N GLY A 126 -3.68 -8.76 5.57
CA GLY A 126 -3.59 -8.53 7.00
C GLY A 126 -4.50 -9.35 7.91
N LEU A 127 -4.52 -10.67 7.72
CA LEU A 127 -5.28 -11.64 8.52
C LEU A 127 -5.12 -11.43 10.03
N ALA A 128 -3.89 -11.10 10.50
CA ALA A 128 -3.61 -10.88 11.91
C ALA A 128 -4.21 -9.57 12.46
N LYS A 129 -4.27 -8.50 11.65
CA LYS A 129 -4.80 -7.19 12.07
C LYS A 129 -6.33 -7.10 12.04
N ALA A 130 -7.00 -7.93 11.24
CA ALA A 130 -8.45 -8.01 11.21
C ALA A 130 -9.04 -8.41 12.55
N LEU A 131 -8.28 -9.10 13.38
CA LEU A 131 -8.71 -9.70 14.63
C LEU A 131 -8.53 -8.77 15.84
N ASP A 132 -7.66 -7.75 15.73
CA ASP A 132 -7.46 -6.77 16.79
C ASP A 132 -8.58 -5.70 16.85
N THR A 133 -9.36 -5.54 15.78
CA THR A 133 -10.38 -4.48 15.67
C THR A 133 -11.74 -4.78 16.30
N THR A 134 -11.95 -5.96 16.90
CA THR A 134 -13.26 -6.38 17.43
C THR A 134 -13.31 -6.65 18.93
N ALA A 135 -12.24 -6.34 19.67
CA ALA A 135 -12.35 -6.28 21.13
C ALA A 135 -13.09 -4.99 21.52
N SER A 136 -14.40 -5.15 21.71
CA SER A 136 -15.31 -4.30 22.52
C SER A 136 -14.80 -2.92 22.89
N GLY A 137 -15.22 -1.85 22.20
CA GLY A 137 -15.36 -0.49 22.77
C GLY A 137 -14.19 0.20 23.47
N SER A 138 -13.09 -0.49 23.66
CA SER A 138 -11.85 0.04 24.24
C SER A 138 -10.91 0.40 23.10
N ALA A 139 -10.36 1.59 23.13
CA ALA A 139 -9.29 2.02 22.22
C ALA A 139 -8.28 0.87 22.06
N PRO A 140 -7.82 0.58 20.80
CA PRO A 140 -6.82 -0.47 20.61
C PRO A 140 -5.66 -0.13 21.52
N GLN A 141 -5.43 -1.02 22.50
CA GLN A 141 -4.33 -0.82 23.43
C GLN A 141 -3.05 -0.86 22.60
N LEU A 142 -2.32 0.25 22.56
CA LEU A 142 -0.93 0.34 22.09
C LEU A 142 -0.07 -0.79 22.70
N SER A 143 -0.53 -1.41 23.76
CA SER A 143 0.08 -2.51 24.52
C SER A 143 0.30 -3.81 23.72
N THR A 144 -0.45 -4.09 22.65
CA THR A 144 -0.20 -5.28 21.81
C THR A 144 0.98 -5.05 20.84
N MET A 145 1.36 -3.81 20.60
CA MET A 145 2.55 -3.47 19.81
C MET A 145 3.86 -3.49 20.64
N THR A 146 3.77 -3.60 21.97
CA THR A 146 4.91 -3.58 22.89
C THR A 146 5.30 -4.97 23.41
N SER A 147 4.99 -6.04 22.68
CA SER A 147 5.55 -7.34 23.02
C SER A 147 7.09 -7.29 22.88
N PRO A 148 7.87 -7.68 23.90
CA PRO A 148 9.35 -7.58 23.89
C PRO A 148 10.01 -8.30 22.71
N ALA A 149 9.33 -9.26 22.08
CA ALA A 149 9.80 -9.98 20.91
C ALA A 149 9.68 -9.16 19.59
N MET A 150 8.90 -8.06 19.56
CA MET A 150 8.74 -7.17 18.39
C MET A 150 9.52 -5.85 18.53
N THR A 151 10.19 -5.61 19.65
CA THR A 151 11.02 -4.42 19.90
C THR A 151 12.38 -4.44 19.19
N GLN A 152 12.50 -5.05 18.02
CA GLN A 152 13.51 -4.60 17.08
C GLN A 152 12.99 -3.27 16.50
N ALA A 153 13.46 -2.18 17.06
CA ALA A 153 12.98 -0.80 16.83
C ALA A 153 12.78 -0.42 15.34
N GLY A 154 13.55 -1.04 14.44
CA GLY A 154 13.44 -0.80 13.00
C GLY A 154 12.19 -1.39 12.31
N VAL A 155 11.66 -2.52 12.79
CA VAL A 155 10.52 -3.20 12.15
C VAL A 155 9.19 -2.50 12.46
N ILE A 156 9.02 -2.03 13.71
CA ILE A 156 7.80 -1.30 14.12
C ILE A 156 7.77 0.09 13.46
N LEU A 157 8.89 0.79 13.45
CA LEU A 157 9.02 2.10 12.81
C LEU A 157 8.75 2.02 11.31
N GLY A 158 9.27 0.98 10.64
CA GLY A 158 9.06 0.75 9.21
C GLY A 158 7.59 0.56 8.83
N THR A 159 6.80 -0.14 9.64
CA THR A 159 5.39 -0.44 9.35
C THR A 159 4.47 0.76 9.60
N ALA A 160 4.77 1.61 10.58
CA ALA A 160 3.95 2.76 10.94
C ALA A 160 3.78 3.76 9.77
N ALA A 161 4.81 3.95 8.96
CA ALA A 161 4.85 4.96 7.90
C ALA A 161 3.79 4.79 6.80
N TYR A 162 3.16 3.61 6.69
CA TYR A 162 2.12 3.32 5.70
C TYR A 162 0.71 3.27 6.31
N MET A 163 0.59 3.44 7.63
CA MET A 163 -0.71 3.47 8.30
C MET A 163 -1.51 4.67 7.83
N SER A 164 -2.80 4.45 7.60
CA SER A 164 -3.72 5.55 7.34
C SER A 164 -4.01 6.36 8.63
N PRO A 165 -4.43 7.64 8.52
CA PRO A 165 -4.77 8.46 9.69
C PRO A 165 -5.85 7.84 10.59
N GLU A 166 -6.81 7.10 10.01
CA GLU A 166 -7.82 6.37 10.77
C GLU A 166 -7.25 5.16 11.52
N GLN A 167 -6.29 4.42 10.92
CA GLN A 167 -5.55 3.36 11.61
C GLN A 167 -4.73 3.92 12.77
N ALA A 168 -3.99 5.01 12.53
CA ALA A 168 -3.20 5.69 13.55
C ALA A 168 -4.04 6.17 14.75
N LYS A 169 -5.32 6.50 14.51
CA LYS A 169 -6.30 6.91 15.54
C LYS A 169 -7.05 5.74 16.17
N GLY A 170 -6.76 4.49 15.78
CA GLY A 170 -7.49 3.34 16.25
C GLY A 170 -8.98 3.32 15.87
N ARG A 171 -9.35 3.99 14.78
CA ARG A 171 -10.72 4.02 14.29
C ARG A 171 -11.03 2.82 13.41
N GLN A 172 -12.32 2.62 13.13
CA GLN A 172 -12.75 1.58 12.19
C GLN A 172 -12.15 1.84 10.81
N VAL A 173 -11.61 0.79 10.20
CA VAL A 173 -10.83 0.81 8.96
C VAL A 173 -11.62 0.10 7.87
N ASP A 174 -11.75 0.75 6.71
CA ASP A 174 -12.30 0.17 5.49
C ASP A 174 -11.26 0.14 4.36
N ARG A 175 -11.68 -0.21 3.14
CA ARG A 175 -10.82 -0.32 1.94
C ARG A 175 -10.01 0.96 1.62
N ARG A 176 -10.44 2.13 2.10
CA ARG A 176 -9.73 3.39 1.88
C ARG A 176 -8.40 3.49 2.63
N ALA A 177 -8.17 2.64 3.62
CA ALA A 177 -6.86 2.51 4.26
C ALA A 177 -5.82 1.92 3.30
N ASP A 178 -6.22 0.94 2.48
CA ASP A 178 -5.33 0.37 1.46
C ASP A 178 -5.02 1.38 0.35
N ILE A 179 -5.99 2.25 0.00
CA ILE A 179 -5.79 3.34 -0.96
C ILE A 179 -4.75 4.35 -0.44
N TRP A 180 -4.79 4.67 0.85
CA TRP A 180 -3.76 5.48 1.49
C TRP A 180 -2.40 4.81 1.42
N ALA A 181 -2.31 3.53 1.83
CA ALA A 181 -1.07 2.77 1.82
C ALA A 181 -0.51 2.61 0.40
N PHE A 182 -1.38 2.38 -0.60
CA PHE A 182 -1.03 2.42 -2.02
C PHE A 182 -0.38 3.76 -2.40
N GLY A 183 -0.98 4.88 -2.03
CA GLY A 183 -0.42 6.21 -2.27
C GLY A 183 0.95 6.39 -1.63
N CYS A 184 1.15 5.90 -0.39
CA CYS A 184 2.45 5.92 0.29
C CYS A 184 3.51 5.10 -0.46
N VAL A 185 3.16 3.88 -0.90
CA VAL A 185 4.07 3.00 -1.63
C VAL A 185 4.48 3.62 -2.97
N VAL A 186 3.52 4.10 -3.75
CA VAL A 186 3.81 4.71 -5.07
C VAL A 186 4.62 6.00 -4.91
N PHE A 187 4.32 6.82 -3.91
CA PHE A 187 5.14 7.99 -3.61
C PHE A 187 6.59 7.60 -3.29
N GLU A 188 6.78 6.58 -2.45
CA GLU A 188 8.13 6.11 -2.07
C GLU A 188 8.89 5.51 -3.26
N MET A 189 8.21 4.77 -4.13
CA MET A 189 8.81 4.26 -5.37
C MET A 189 9.39 5.38 -6.22
N LEU A 190 8.67 6.49 -6.36
CA LEU A 190 9.06 7.63 -7.20
C LEU A 190 10.05 8.56 -6.51
N ALA A 191 9.88 8.82 -5.21
CA ALA A 191 10.69 9.79 -4.45
C ALA A 191 11.93 9.17 -3.79
N GLY A 192 12.02 7.82 -3.69
CA GLY A 192 13.06 7.11 -2.95
C GLY A 192 12.99 7.33 -1.43
N ARG A 193 11.93 7.96 -0.95
CA ARG A 193 11.69 8.23 0.48
C ARG A 193 10.20 8.21 0.79
N ARG A 194 9.86 7.86 2.02
CA ARG A 194 8.49 7.81 2.52
C ARG A 194 7.85 9.20 2.50
N PRO A 195 6.54 9.31 2.20
CA PRO A 195 5.82 10.59 2.26
C PRO A 195 5.69 11.12 3.69
N PHE A 196 5.65 10.21 4.67
CA PHE A 196 5.56 10.49 6.10
C PHE A 196 6.60 9.68 6.86
N GLY A 197 7.29 10.28 7.80
CA GLY A 197 8.29 9.64 8.64
C GLY A 197 8.69 10.54 9.79
N GLY A 198 9.39 9.98 10.77
CA GLY A 198 9.92 10.65 11.94
C GLY A 198 11.10 9.86 12.52
N GLU A 199 11.74 10.41 13.53
CA GLU A 199 12.84 9.75 14.22
C GLU A 199 12.35 8.54 15.03
N ASP A 200 11.11 8.62 15.51
CA ASP A 200 10.47 7.55 16.27
C ASP A 200 9.04 7.25 15.77
N PHE A 201 8.37 6.31 16.46
CA PHE A 201 7.01 5.89 16.16
C PHE A 201 5.99 7.02 16.37
N ALA A 202 6.15 7.83 17.44
CA ALA A 202 5.21 8.91 17.76
C ALA A 202 5.36 10.06 16.76
N ASP A 203 6.57 10.39 16.36
CA ASP A 203 6.84 11.38 15.31
C ASP A 203 6.25 10.95 13.97
N THR A 204 6.41 9.67 13.59
CA THR A 204 5.81 9.12 12.38
C THR A 204 4.29 9.24 12.41
N LEU A 205 3.63 8.88 13.52
CA LEU A 205 2.18 9.04 13.66
C LEU A 205 1.76 10.53 13.62
N SER A 206 2.55 11.41 14.21
CA SER A 206 2.30 12.86 14.15
C SER A 206 2.35 13.38 12.72
N ALA A 207 3.37 12.98 11.95
CA ALA A 207 3.53 13.33 10.55
C ALA A 207 2.33 12.83 9.71
N ILE A 208 1.92 11.57 9.87
CA ILE A 208 0.74 11.00 9.20
C ILE A 208 -0.52 11.82 9.47
N MET A 209 -0.68 12.33 10.69
CA MET A 209 -1.89 13.08 11.07
C MET A 209 -1.86 14.55 10.65
N ARG A 210 -0.71 15.19 10.61
CA ARG A 210 -0.59 16.66 10.50
C ARG A 210 0.10 17.13 9.24
N ASP A 211 1.15 16.43 8.78
CA ASP A 211 2.03 16.95 7.75
C ASP A 211 1.51 16.62 6.35
N SER A 212 1.87 17.43 5.38
CA SER A 212 1.68 17.12 3.97
C SER A 212 2.90 16.39 3.42
N PRO A 213 2.73 15.50 2.41
CA PRO A 213 3.87 14.92 1.72
C PRO A 213 4.77 16.02 1.12
N SER A 214 6.08 15.79 1.11
CA SER A 214 7.02 16.68 0.41
C SER A 214 6.90 16.48 -1.10
N TRP A 215 5.95 17.12 -1.74
CA TRP A 215 5.68 16.99 -3.18
C TRP A 215 6.86 17.36 -4.07
N GLU A 216 7.77 18.21 -3.57
CA GLU A 216 9.01 18.61 -4.23
C GLU A 216 10.02 17.46 -4.36
N ALA A 217 9.83 16.39 -3.54
CA ALA A 217 10.66 15.17 -3.63
C ALA A 217 10.35 14.33 -4.86
N LEU A 218 9.17 14.50 -5.44
CA LEU A 218 8.82 13.77 -6.65
C LEU A 218 9.64 14.30 -7.85
N PRO A 219 10.18 13.40 -8.69
CA PRO A 219 10.85 13.77 -9.94
C PRO A 219 10.01 14.71 -10.79
N LYS A 220 10.67 15.60 -11.55
CA LYS A 220 9.97 16.61 -12.37
C LYS A 220 9.19 16.00 -13.55
N ASP A 221 9.62 14.84 -14.00
CA ASP A 221 9.04 14.05 -15.10
C ASP A 221 7.83 13.22 -14.67
N VAL A 222 7.47 13.21 -13.37
CA VAL A 222 6.23 12.58 -12.90
C VAL A 222 5.03 13.30 -13.53
N PRO A 223 4.16 12.58 -14.28
CA PRO A 223 3.01 13.17 -14.94
C PRO A 223 2.09 13.93 -13.97
N PRO A 224 1.52 15.09 -14.36
CA PRO A 224 0.61 15.84 -13.49
C PRO A 224 -0.58 14.99 -12.99
N ARG A 225 -1.15 14.13 -13.84
CA ARG A 225 -2.25 13.22 -13.48
C ARG A 225 -1.85 12.25 -12.37
N LEU A 226 -0.62 11.72 -12.41
CA LEU A 226 -0.11 10.84 -11.36
C LEU A 226 0.08 11.61 -10.05
N ARG A 227 0.53 12.87 -10.10
CA ARG A 227 0.61 13.75 -8.91
C ARG A 227 -0.77 13.98 -8.30
N ASP A 228 -1.78 14.28 -9.14
CA ASP A 228 -3.17 14.47 -8.71
C ASP A 228 -3.75 13.18 -8.11
N LEU A 229 -3.47 12.02 -8.72
CA LEU A 229 -3.86 10.73 -8.18
C LEU A 229 -3.27 10.49 -6.78
N LEU A 230 -1.96 10.72 -6.63
CA LEU A 230 -1.28 10.58 -5.32
C LEU A 230 -1.86 11.54 -4.29
N ALA A 231 -2.17 12.78 -4.65
CA ALA A 231 -2.82 13.75 -3.76
C ALA A 231 -4.19 13.25 -3.28
N ARG A 232 -4.99 12.65 -4.17
CA ARG A 232 -6.29 12.04 -3.83
C ARG A 232 -6.15 10.79 -2.97
N CYS A 233 -5.11 9.97 -3.18
CA CYS A 233 -4.83 8.80 -2.33
C CYS A 233 -4.37 9.22 -0.93
N LEU A 234 -3.55 10.26 -0.81
CA LEU A 234 -2.97 10.75 0.44
C LEU A 234 -3.81 11.84 1.14
N GLU A 235 -5.09 11.94 0.79
CA GLU A 235 -6.05 12.79 1.51
C GLU A 235 -6.32 12.22 2.90
N LYS A 236 -6.18 13.06 3.92
CA LYS A 236 -6.27 12.62 5.33
C LYS A 236 -7.69 12.29 5.77
N ASP A 237 -8.69 13.04 5.30
CA ASP A 237 -10.10 12.71 5.53
C ASP A 237 -10.51 11.57 4.59
N PRO A 238 -10.81 10.35 5.10
CA PRO A 238 -11.19 9.24 4.25
C PRO A 238 -12.45 9.51 3.41
N ARG A 239 -13.29 10.48 3.78
CA ARG A 239 -14.47 10.86 3.00
C ARG A 239 -14.14 11.68 1.75
N LYS A 240 -12.97 12.34 1.74
CA LYS A 240 -12.45 13.12 0.61
C LYS A 240 -11.43 12.32 -0.22
N ARG A 241 -10.87 11.25 0.37
CA ARG A 241 -9.95 10.35 -0.29
C ARG A 241 -10.62 9.62 -1.45
N LEU A 242 -9.84 9.14 -2.40
CA LEU A 242 -10.28 8.25 -3.46
C LEU A 242 -11.17 7.14 -2.85
N ARG A 243 -12.32 6.85 -3.48
CA ARG A 243 -13.30 5.90 -2.91
C ARG A 243 -13.01 4.45 -3.26
N ASP A 244 -12.46 4.26 -4.45
CA ASP A 244 -12.20 2.96 -5.04
C ASP A 244 -10.84 2.93 -5.70
N ILE A 245 -10.10 1.84 -5.51
CA ILE A 245 -8.77 1.68 -6.11
C ILE A 245 -8.84 1.50 -7.63
N GLY A 246 -9.98 1.06 -8.17
CA GLY A 246 -10.22 0.97 -9.60
C GLY A 246 -10.11 2.32 -10.32
N GLU A 247 -10.44 3.44 -9.63
CA GLU A 247 -10.18 4.77 -10.19
C GLU A 247 -8.67 5.02 -10.39
N ALA A 248 -7.84 4.53 -9.48
CA ALA A 248 -6.38 4.63 -9.59
C ALA A 248 -5.87 3.78 -10.77
N ARG A 249 -6.37 2.54 -10.90
CA ARG A 249 -6.01 1.66 -12.02
C ARG A 249 -6.33 2.31 -13.38
N ILE A 250 -7.54 2.86 -13.54
CA ILE A 250 -7.96 3.54 -14.78
C ILE A 250 -7.07 4.75 -15.09
N ALA A 251 -6.70 5.54 -14.08
CA ALA A 251 -5.81 6.67 -14.25
C ALA A 251 -4.41 6.23 -14.71
N LEU A 252 -3.87 5.16 -14.12
CA LEU A 252 -2.58 4.59 -14.47
C LEU A 252 -2.57 3.97 -15.88
N ASP A 253 -3.64 3.32 -16.32
CA ASP A 253 -3.79 2.81 -17.68
C ASP A 253 -3.70 3.93 -18.72
N SER A 254 -4.28 5.09 -18.42
CA SER A 254 -4.22 6.27 -19.30
C SER A 254 -2.81 6.83 -19.42
N ASP A 255 -2.03 6.84 -18.34
CA ASP A 255 -0.64 7.32 -18.33
C ASP A 255 0.31 6.35 -19.05
N LEU A 256 0.10 5.03 -18.90
CA LEU A 256 0.86 4.01 -19.62
C LEU A 256 0.58 4.02 -21.13
N SER A 257 -0.64 4.36 -21.53
CA SER A 257 -1.05 4.44 -22.93
C SER A 257 -0.56 5.71 -23.63
N ALA A 258 -0.16 6.73 -22.88
CA ALA A 258 0.40 7.95 -23.45
C ALA A 258 1.84 7.72 -23.93
N SER A 259 2.06 7.83 -25.24
CA SER A 259 3.41 7.75 -25.82
C SER A 259 4.31 8.87 -25.25
N PRO A 260 5.64 8.66 -25.11
CA PRO A 260 6.56 9.68 -24.60
C PRO A 260 6.43 11.04 -25.32
N ALA A 261 6.21 11.02 -26.65
CA ALA A 261 5.97 12.23 -27.45
C ALA A 261 4.67 12.98 -27.09
N THR A 262 3.68 12.27 -26.55
CA THR A 262 2.40 12.86 -26.13
C THR A 262 2.49 13.41 -24.70
N ARG A 263 3.41 12.92 -23.88
CA ARG A 263 3.65 13.43 -22.52
C ARG A 263 4.29 14.83 -22.56
N GLU A 264 5.21 15.09 -23.48
CA GLU A 264 5.84 16.42 -23.64
C GLU A 264 4.86 17.49 -24.15
N SER A 265 3.89 17.12 -24.99
CA SER A 265 2.91 18.07 -25.55
C SER A 265 1.78 18.48 -24.60
N GLN A 266 1.67 17.84 -23.43
CA GLN A 266 0.67 18.19 -22.40
C GLN A 266 1.19 19.18 -21.34
N GLN A 267 2.43 19.67 -21.48
CA GLN A 267 2.87 20.83 -20.69
C GLN A 267 2.01 22.04 -21.08
N PRO A 268 1.36 22.71 -20.12
CA PRO A 268 0.55 23.88 -20.45
C PRO A 268 1.43 24.92 -21.12
N ALA A 269 1.11 25.24 -22.36
CA ALA A 269 1.76 26.36 -23.07
C ALA A 269 1.63 27.59 -22.19
N ALA A 270 2.75 28.20 -21.84
CA ALA A 270 2.77 29.45 -21.11
C ALA A 270 1.88 30.44 -21.84
N ALA A 271 0.82 30.91 -21.15
CA ALA A 271 -0.11 31.86 -21.72
C ALA A 271 0.66 33.12 -22.20
N PRO A 272 0.45 33.62 -23.45
CA PRO A 272 1.12 34.79 -23.91
C PRO A 272 0.75 35.96 -23.00
N VAL A 273 1.76 36.56 -22.40
CA VAL A 273 1.61 37.80 -21.65
C VAL A 273 1.07 38.87 -22.63
N ARG A 274 -0.21 39.18 -22.53
CA ARG A 274 -0.79 40.33 -23.24
C ARG A 274 -0.15 41.59 -22.69
N GLY A 275 0.81 42.14 -23.45
CA GLY A 275 1.32 43.47 -23.20
C GLY A 275 0.18 44.49 -23.28
N TRP A 276 -0.06 45.17 -22.19
CA TRP A 276 -0.89 46.38 -22.18
C TRP A 276 -0.13 47.49 -22.89
N SER A 277 -0.54 47.76 -24.11
CA SER A 277 -0.14 48.99 -24.81
C SER A 277 -0.91 50.16 -24.20
N SER A 278 -0.23 50.95 -23.41
CA SER A 278 -0.70 52.28 -22.95
C SER A 278 -0.73 53.25 -24.14
N SER A 279 -1.93 53.42 -24.73
CA SER A 279 -2.15 54.57 -25.67
C SER A 279 -2.62 55.75 -24.85
N ALA A 280 -1.71 56.61 -24.47
CA ALA A 280 -2.01 57.96 -24.11
C ALA A 280 -2.34 58.79 -25.37
N ALA A 281 -3.57 59.18 -25.56
CA ALA A 281 -3.95 60.23 -26.52
C ALA A 281 -4.41 61.47 -25.73
N TRP A 282 -3.57 62.48 -25.73
CA TRP A 282 -3.92 63.86 -25.43
C TRP A 282 -4.52 64.48 -26.68
N LEU A 283 -5.63 65.16 -26.57
CA LEU A 283 -5.95 66.34 -27.40
C LEU A 283 -7.11 67.16 -26.81
N ALA A 284 -6.75 68.45 -26.53
CA ALA A 284 -7.51 69.70 -26.55
C ALA A 284 -8.76 69.83 -25.66
#